data_60604f670b1ac6dd43de05454cd05fa3
#
_entry.id   60604f670b1ac6dd43de05454cd05fa3
#
_cell.length_a   1.000
_cell.length_b   1.000
_cell.length_c   1.000
_cell.angle_alpha   90.00
_cell.angle_beta   90.00
_cell.angle_gamma   90.00
#
_symmetry.space_group_name_H-M   'P 1'
#
loop_
_entity.id
_entity.type
_entity.pdbx_description
1 polymer ?
#
loop_
_entity_poly.entity_id
_entity_poly.type
_entity_poly.pdbx_seq_one_letter_code
_entity_poly.pdbx_strand_id
1 'polypeptide(L)'
;DYDALTLVDTDDVRGNLPLVRTGKNGSTIEWTSSNTAVITDTADGGLYDGGIVTRPAAGSDPVMVKLTATITYGSFEPKTKEFTVTVQPKTANLDTDYSAGYMWTNFGTEDGYEKIFLGYSEDGLTWSKLNKVDGVAKSILTNDAKGSDLGVRDPHLIRSVDGDKYWILGTDLHAEGGGAGGSGWNQLSASKNLVVWESTDLVNWSEPRLVYAGFDTAGCVWAPEAIYDDTTGDYVVYWSARDYSKNGTSENALRVYVCRTRDFNTFSEPKVWLSEDQDSGTEANIIDTTIIKDNGKFYRFSTSDWNTVIDVSATLDTEDVLDVRNGEAASTPSGSWKRLVKRSGSKAAGFPDNGIEGLTVYQLPDGKWCAMGDHDGYQAFVTDDLSSGKFTKTTADFVDGKFRHGTVVRLSKAEEVRVLEAYKARESEGLDEKEASDPVLEYNFEGEKTAQTITDTGKGNTTVWNGTLFGNAKVVYDETVK
;
A
#
# COMPACT_ATOMS: atom_id res chain seq x y z
N ASP A 1 6.60 -26.67 10.28
CA ASP A 1 7.23 -25.89 9.20
C ASP A 1 6.80 -26.38 7.81
N TYR A 2 6.77 -27.73 7.55
CA TYR A 2 6.35 -28.27 6.25
C TYR A 2 4.94 -27.82 5.82
N ASP A 3 3.95 -27.92 6.71
CA ASP A 3 2.56 -27.53 6.41
C ASP A 3 2.41 -26.02 6.31
N ALA A 4 3.17 -25.26 7.10
CA ALA A 4 3.13 -23.80 7.14
C ALA A 4 3.86 -23.12 5.97
N LEU A 5 4.76 -23.83 5.28
CA LEU A 5 5.46 -23.25 4.13
C LEU A 5 4.50 -23.08 2.96
N THR A 6 4.24 -21.85 2.57
CA THR A 6 3.33 -21.48 1.46
C THR A 6 3.98 -20.43 0.57
N LEU A 7 3.56 -20.38 -0.69
CA LEU A 7 3.77 -19.26 -1.60
C LEU A 7 2.39 -18.79 -2.04
N VAL A 8 2.17 -17.49 -2.07
CA VAL A 8 0.92 -16.88 -2.56
C VAL A 8 1.04 -16.53 -4.04
N ASP A 9 -0.09 -16.31 -4.70
CA ASP A 9 -0.18 -15.88 -6.11
C ASP A 9 0.67 -16.72 -7.08
N THR A 10 0.74 -18.00 -6.83
CA THR A 10 1.58 -18.92 -7.63
C THR A 10 1.21 -18.98 -9.10
N ASP A 11 -0.01 -18.62 -9.47
CA ASP A 11 -0.53 -18.54 -10.84
C ASP A 11 -0.34 -17.15 -11.49
N ASP A 12 0.05 -16.10 -10.72
CA ASP A 12 0.23 -14.73 -11.20
C ASP A 12 1.48 -14.06 -10.61
N VAL A 13 2.65 -14.69 -10.73
CA VAL A 13 3.91 -14.16 -10.19
C VAL A 13 4.38 -12.95 -11.01
N ARG A 14 4.42 -11.77 -10.39
CA ARG A 14 4.82 -10.48 -10.99
C ARG A 14 5.96 -9.78 -10.25
N GLY A 15 6.53 -10.40 -9.23
CA GLY A 15 7.61 -9.83 -8.40
C GLY A 15 8.46 -10.92 -7.78
N ASN A 16 9.45 -10.52 -7.00
CA ASN A 16 10.34 -11.45 -6.30
C ASN A 16 9.56 -12.30 -5.28
N LEU A 17 10.01 -13.54 -5.08
CA LEU A 17 9.37 -14.50 -4.18
C LEU A 17 10.15 -14.64 -2.86
N PRO A 18 9.44 -14.81 -1.71
CA PRO A 18 10.08 -15.03 -0.42
C PRO A 18 10.51 -16.50 -0.26
N LEU A 19 11.65 -16.88 -0.81
CA LEU A 19 12.20 -18.23 -0.60
C LEU A 19 12.90 -18.30 0.75
N VAL A 20 12.11 -18.41 1.82
CA VAL A 20 12.61 -18.45 3.20
C VAL A 20 13.53 -19.65 3.43
N ARG A 21 14.64 -19.45 4.17
CA ARG A 21 15.65 -20.48 4.47
C ARG A 21 15.49 -21.13 5.84
N THR A 22 14.66 -20.55 6.69
CA THR A 22 14.42 -21.06 8.04
C THR A 22 12.92 -21.11 8.31
N GLY A 23 12.44 -22.25 8.78
CA GLY A 23 11.06 -22.39 9.24
C GLY A 23 10.89 -21.84 10.67
N LYS A 24 9.68 -21.41 11.03
CA LYS A 24 9.35 -20.82 12.34
C LYS A 24 9.77 -21.72 13.53
N ASN A 25 9.78 -23.02 13.36
CA ASN A 25 10.19 -24.00 14.39
C ASN A 25 11.67 -24.43 14.24
N GLY A 26 12.47 -23.71 13.47
CA GLY A 26 13.92 -23.90 13.35
C GLY A 26 14.36 -24.95 12.33
N SER A 27 13.49 -25.37 11.40
CA SER A 27 13.94 -26.20 10.26
C SER A 27 14.77 -25.36 9.29
N THR A 28 15.73 -26.02 8.62
CA THR A 28 16.43 -25.43 7.47
C THR A 28 15.69 -25.80 6.19
N ILE A 29 15.56 -24.85 5.28
CA ILE A 29 14.85 -24.99 4.00
C ILE A 29 15.80 -24.63 2.85
N GLU A 30 16.08 -25.62 2.01
CA GLU A 30 16.84 -25.45 0.79
C GLU A 30 15.91 -25.47 -0.41
N TRP A 31 16.12 -24.53 -1.34
CA TRP A 31 15.32 -24.40 -2.54
C TRP A 31 16.10 -24.79 -3.79
N THR A 32 15.37 -25.41 -4.73
CA THR A 32 15.86 -25.63 -6.09
C THR A 32 14.80 -25.17 -7.08
N SER A 33 15.24 -24.48 -8.14
CA SER A 33 14.42 -23.98 -9.24
C SER A 33 14.66 -24.80 -10.50
N SER A 34 13.58 -25.21 -11.17
CA SER A 34 13.69 -25.86 -12.49
C SER A 34 14.16 -24.92 -13.59
N ASN A 35 14.17 -23.60 -13.35
CA ASN A 35 14.64 -22.58 -14.29
C ASN A 35 15.22 -21.38 -13.54
N THR A 36 16.50 -21.47 -13.20
CA THR A 36 17.22 -20.42 -12.46
C THR A 36 17.42 -19.11 -13.23
N ALA A 37 17.24 -19.12 -14.55
CA ALA A 37 17.25 -17.90 -15.35
C ALA A 37 15.96 -17.06 -15.17
N VAL A 38 14.88 -17.70 -14.70
CA VAL A 38 13.59 -17.04 -14.45
C VAL A 38 13.38 -16.79 -12.97
N ILE A 39 13.70 -17.77 -12.09
CA ILE A 39 13.65 -17.61 -10.65
C ILE A 39 14.92 -18.19 -10.05
N THR A 40 15.71 -17.35 -9.40
CA THR A 40 16.94 -17.80 -8.73
C THR A 40 16.63 -18.65 -7.49
N ASP A 41 17.50 -19.62 -7.18
CA ASP A 41 17.37 -20.47 -5.99
C ASP A 41 18.58 -20.40 -5.05
N THR A 42 19.59 -19.60 -5.42
CA THR A 42 20.82 -19.41 -4.66
C THR A 42 20.90 -18.04 -4.02
N ALA A 43 21.77 -17.90 -3.04
CA ALA A 43 22.00 -16.65 -2.32
C ALA A 43 22.31 -15.47 -3.26
N ASP A 44 21.56 -14.40 -3.09
CA ASP A 44 21.76 -13.11 -3.77
C ASP A 44 22.39 -12.06 -2.85
N GLY A 45 22.67 -12.44 -1.59
CA GLY A 45 23.19 -11.56 -0.55
C GLY A 45 22.13 -10.70 0.14
N GLY A 46 20.85 -10.86 -0.22
CA GLY A 46 19.73 -10.17 0.40
C GLY A 46 19.15 -10.90 1.62
N LEU A 47 17.99 -10.44 2.07
CA LEU A 47 17.25 -11.03 3.19
C LEU A 47 16.78 -12.48 2.88
N TYR A 48 16.47 -12.75 1.62
CA TYR A 48 16.06 -14.05 1.12
C TYR A 48 17.14 -14.57 0.17
N ASP A 49 17.59 -15.79 0.36
CA ASP A 49 18.53 -16.43 -0.55
C ASP A 49 17.77 -17.00 -1.76
N GLY A 50 17.85 -16.33 -2.89
CA GLY A 50 17.12 -16.67 -4.10
C GLY A 50 15.75 -16.02 -4.16
N GLY A 51 14.92 -16.48 -5.11
CA GLY A 51 13.58 -15.93 -5.35
C GLY A 51 13.57 -14.63 -6.15
N ILE A 52 14.71 -14.19 -6.70
CA ILE A 52 14.75 -13.07 -7.65
C ILE A 52 14.12 -13.53 -8.97
N VAL A 53 13.10 -12.78 -9.40
CA VAL A 53 12.29 -13.11 -10.57
C VAL A 53 12.69 -12.24 -11.76
N THR A 54 13.08 -12.90 -12.84
CA THR A 54 13.26 -12.27 -14.15
C THR A 54 12.03 -12.54 -15.00
N ARG A 55 11.15 -11.56 -15.11
CA ARG A 55 9.90 -11.67 -15.89
C ARG A 55 10.19 -11.75 -17.38
N PRO A 56 9.45 -12.59 -18.15
CA PRO A 56 9.50 -12.62 -19.61
C PRO A 56 9.22 -11.22 -20.21
N ALA A 57 9.72 -10.98 -21.40
CA ALA A 57 9.46 -9.72 -22.10
C ALA A 57 7.97 -9.52 -22.38
N ALA A 58 7.55 -8.27 -22.51
CA ALA A 58 6.19 -7.91 -22.89
C ALA A 58 5.78 -8.60 -24.20
N GLY A 59 4.56 -9.19 -24.21
CA GLY A 59 4.04 -9.93 -25.34
C GLY A 59 4.51 -11.39 -25.47
N SER A 60 5.38 -11.86 -24.56
CA SER A 60 5.75 -13.27 -24.46
C SER A 60 4.66 -14.06 -23.70
N ASP A 61 4.69 -15.39 -23.85
CA ASP A 61 3.87 -16.27 -23.00
C ASP A 61 4.39 -16.29 -21.56
N PRO A 62 3.50 -16.53 -20.56
CA PRO A 62 3.92 -16.80 -19.19
C PRO A 62 4.84 -18.03 -19.10
N VAL A 63 5.74 -18.02 -18.12
CA VAL A 63 6.69 -19.14 -17.91
C VAL A 63 6.36 -19.87 -16.62
N MET A 64 6.11 -21.17 -16.72
CA MET A 64 5.95 -22.04 -15.54
C MET A 64 7.31 -22.49 -15.03
N VAL A 65 7.52 -22.35 -13.72
CA VAL A 65 8.72 -22.80 -13.00
C VAL A 65 8.28 -23.68 -11.83
N LYS A 66 8.96 -24.82 -11.69
CA LYS A 66 8.80 -25.67 -10.51
C LYS A 66 9.87 -25.31 -9.47
N LEU A 67 9.44 -24.94 -8.28
CA LEU A 67 10.27 -24.71 -7.11
C LEU A 67 10.13 -25.90 -6.18
N THR A 68 11.24 -26.44 -5.68
CA THR A 68 11.24 -27.54 -4.72
C THR A 68 11.95 -27.09 -3.46
N ALA A 69 11.22 -27.11 -2.33
CA ALA A 69 11.76 -26.88 -1.00
C ALA A 69 12.14 -28.21 -0.35
N THR A 70 13.39 -28.35 0.07
CA THR A 70 13.87 -29.46 0.90
C THR A 70 13.98 -28.98 2.34
N ILE A 71 13.16 -29.54 3.22
CA ILE A 71 13.02 -29.13 4.62
C ILE A 71 13.70 -30.15 5.51
N THR A 72 14.67 -29.71 6.30
CA THR A 72 15.45 -30.54 7.22
C THR A 72 15.32 -30.03 8.65
N TYR A 73 15.27 -30.96 9.62
CA TYR A 73 15.26 -30.62 11.03
C TYR A 73 15.95 -31.73 11.88
N GLY A 74 17.08 -31.38 12.47
CA GLY A 74 17.86 -32.28 13.28
C GLY A 74 18.25 -33.55 12.51
N SER A 75 17.93 -34.74 13.09
CA SER A 75 18.21 -36.05 12.48
C SER A 75 17.00 -36.67 11.78
N PHE A 76 15.91 -35.96 11.60
CA PHE A 76 14.74 -36.45 10.87
C PHE A 76 15.03 -36.52 9.36
N GLU A 77 14.38 -37.50 8.70
CA GLU A 77 14.47 -37.63 7.26
C GLU A 77 13.95 -36.33 6.60
N PRO A 78 14.70 -35.78 5.63
CA PRO A 78 14.28 -34.58 4.90
C PRO A 78 12.92 -34.79 4.21
N LYS A 79 12.10 -33.73 4.17
CA LYS A 79 10.85 -33.70 3.41
C LYS A 79 10.94 -32.68 2.30
N THR A 80 10.38 -33.02 1.15
CA THR A 80 10.29 -32.10 0.00
C THR A 80 8.88 -31.59 -0.19
N LYS A 81 8.75 -30.32 -0.56
CA LYS A 81 7.48 -29.68 -0.98
C LYS A 81 7.68 -28.98 -2.31
N GLU A 82 6.82 -29.25 -3.27
CA GLU A 82 6.89 -28.69 -4.61
C GLU A 82 5.84 -27.61 -4.80
N PHE A 83 6.21 -26.53 -5.50
CA PHE A 83 5.35 -25.44 -5.92
C PHE A 83 5.53 -25.26 -7.42
N THR A 84 4.43 -25.24 -8.16
CA THR A 84 4.43 -24.80 -9.55
C THR A 84 4.00 -23.34 -9.57
N VAL A 85 4.84 -22.47 -10.09
CA VAL A 85 4.57 -21.04 -10.18
C VAL A 85 4.57 -20.58 -11.63
N THR A 86 3.68 -19.66 -11.96
CA THR A 86 3.53 -19.07 -13.29
C THR A 86 4.01 -17.63 -13.26
N VAL A 87 5.17 -17.38 -13.86
CA VAL A 87 5.75 -16.03 -13.97
C VAL A 87 5.13 -15.32 -15.17
N GLN A 88 4.43 -14.23 -14.90
CA GLN A 88 3.77 -13.42 -15.93
C GLN A 88 4.78 -12.56 -16.70
N PRO A 89 4.60 -12.37 -18.01
CA PRO A 89 5.41 -11.43 -18.77
C PRO A 89 5.21 -9.99 -18.25
N LYS A 90 6.15 -9.11 -18.54
CA LYS A 90 5.96 -7.67 -18.29
C LYS A 90 4.76 -7.18 -19.07
N THR A 91 4.01 -6.25 -18.48
CA THR A 91 2.83 -5.67 -19.15
C THR A 91 3.27 -4.82 -20.34
N ALA A 92 2.72 -5.12 -21.51
CA ALA A 92 3.00 -4.36 -22.73
C ALA A 92 2.36 -2.95 -22.65
N ASN A 93 3.08 -1.95 -23.12
CA ASN A 93 2.59 -0.56 -23.22
C ASN A 93 2.05 0.00 -21.90
N LEU A 94 2.62 -0.43 -20.78
CA LEU A 94 2.27 0.13 -19.49
C LEU A 94 2.58 1.63 -19.47
N ASP A 95 1.58 2.44 -19.14
CA ASP A 95 1.76 3.88 -18.94
C ASP A 95 2.40 4.11 -17.57
N THR A 96 3.67 4.50 -17.56
CA THR A 96 4.45 4.81 -16.36
C THR A 96 4.71 6.32 -16.19
N ASP A 97 4.05 7.15 -16.98
CA ASP A 97 4.05 8.60 -16.78
C ASP A 97 3.00 9.00 -15.72
N TYR A 98 3.41 8.97 -14.47
CA TYR A 98 2.56 9.35 -13.34
C TYR A 98 2.44 10.86 -13.21
N SER A 99 1.94 11.52 -14.27
CA SER A 99 1.77 12.97 -14.35
C SER A 99 0.31 13.42 -14.44
N ALA A 100 -0.66 12.49 -14.42
CA ALA A 100 -2.08 12.78 -14.42
C ALA A 100 -2.57 13.21 -13.02
N GLY A 101 -3.84 13.02 -12.70
CA GLY A 101 -4.42 13.38 -11.41
C GLY A 101 -3.92 12.50 -10.25
N TYR A 102 -4.57 12.67 -9.11
CA TYR A 102 -4.22 12.01 -7.86
C TYR A 102 -5.38 11.17 -7.35
N MET A 103 -5.07 10.01 -6.79
CA MET A 103 -6.02 9.18 -6.07
C MET A 103 -5.61 9.10 -4.60
N TRP A 104 -6.57 9.27 -3.71
CA TRP A 104 -6.40 9.14 -2.27
C TRP A 104 -7.21 7.94 -1.77
N THR A 105 -6.53 6.86 -1.39
CA THR A 105 -7.15 5.81 -0.58
C THR A 105 -7.20 6.28 0.86
N ASN A 106 -8.39 6.40 1.42
CA ASN A 106 -8.60 6.86 2.78
C ASN A 106 -9.65 6.00 3.47
N PHE A 107 -9.71 6.04 4.80
CA PHE A 107 -10.83 5.43 5.50
C PHE A 107 -11.93 6.45 5.80
N GLY A 108 -13.11 5.98 6.10
CA GLY A 108 -14.25 6.77 6.51
C GLY A 108 -15.29 5.93 7.23
N THR A 109 -16.28 6.59 7.82
CA THR A 109 -17.39 5.97 8.54
C THR A 109 -18.75 6.33 7.94
N GLU A 110 -18.77 7.00 6.79
CA GLU A 110 -19.99 7.47 6.12
C GLU A 110 -20.91 6.31 5.69
N ASP A 111 -20.34 5.13 5.52
CA ASP A 111 -21.05 3.89 5.16
C ASP A 111 -21.11 2.90 6.35
N GLY A 112 -21.31 3.41 7.54
CA GLY A 112 -21.49 2.67 8.79
C GLY A 112 -20.30 2.77 9.73
N TYR A 113 -19.34 1.85 9.64
CA TYR A 113 -18.07 1.81 10.40
C TYR A 113 -16.88 2.03 9.46
N GLU A 114 -15.67 1.96 9.99
CA GLU A 114 -14.45 2.23 9.20
C GLU A 114 -14.30 1.28 8.02
N LYS A 115 -14.26 1.86 6.83
CA LYS A 115 -14.09 1.18 5.54
C LYS A 115 -13.20 2.02 4.63
N ILE A 116 -12.78 1.45 3.50
CA ILE A 116 -11.95 2.15 2.53
C ILE A 116 -12.81 2.93 1.53
N PHE A 117 -12.47 4.20 1.38
CA PHE A 117 -13.03 5.14 0.41
C PHE A 117 -11.96 5.64 -0.54
N LEU A 118 -12.38 6.14 -1.69
CA LEU A 118 -11.50 6.82 -2.65
C LEU A 118 -11.81 8.30 -2.75
N GLY A 119 -10.76 9.09 -2.89
CA GLY A 119 -10.81 10.48 -3.32
C GLY A 119 -10.03 10.69 -4.61
N TYR A 120 -10.39 11.73 -5.34
CA TYR A 120 -9.71 12.14 -6.56
C TYR A 120 -9.45 13.65 -6.56
N SER A 121 -8.33 14.04 -7.14
CA SER A 121 -7.95 15.43 -7.36
C SER A 121 -7.15 15.56 -8.66
N GLU A 122 -7.40 16.63 -9.44
CA GLU A 122 -6.59 16.95 -10.61
C GLU A 122 -5.31 17.69 -10.25
N ASP A 123 -5.37 18.51 -9.19
CA ASP A 123 -4.29 19.43 -8.78
C ASP A 123 -3.55 18.99 -7.50
N GLY A 124 -4.05 17.97 -6.80
CA GLY A 124 -3.52 17.49 -5.53
C GLY A 124 -3.95 18.34 -4.32
N LEU A 125 -4.79 19.35 -4.49
CA LEU A 125 -5.26 20.25 -3.42
C LEU A 125 -6.79 20.37 -3.36
N THR A 126 -7.49 20.16 -4.47
CA THR A 126 -8.95 20.16 -4.53
C THR A 126 -9.45 18.71 -4.62
N TRP A 127 -10.08 18.22 -3.56
CA TRP A 127 -10.44 16.81 -3.38
C TRP A 127 -11.94 16.56 -3.43
N SER A 128 -12.35 15.55 -4.19
CA SER A 128 -13.71 15.04 -4.21
C SER A 128 -13.73 13.54 -3.94
N LYS A 129 -14.81 13.05 -3.30
CA LYS A 129 -15.01 11.61 -3.12
C LYS A 129 -15.39 10.95 -4.43
N LEU A 130 -14.87 9.77 -4.69
CA LEU A 130 -15.33 8.85 -5.74
C LEU A 130 -16.36 7.86 -5.18
N ASN A 131 -16.94 7.05 -6.07
CA ASN A 131 -17.90 6.00 -5.75
C ASN A 131 -19.11 6.52 -4.94
N LYS A 132 -19.86 7.46 -5.52
CA LYS A 132 -21.06 8.01 -4.90
C LYS A 132 -22.33 7.32 -5.39
N VAL A 133 -23.29 7.13 -4.50
CA VAL A 133 -24.65 6.72 -4.81
C VAL A 133 -25.59 7.79 -4.23
N ASP A 134 -26.43 8.37 -5.06
CA ASP A 134 -27.31 9.51 -4.70
C ASP A 134 -26.56 10.67 -4.03
N GLY A 135 -25.35 10.95 -4.50
CA GLY A 135 -24.48 12.00 -3.98
C GLY A 135 -23.77 11.65 -2.67
N VAL A 136 -23.99 10.48 -2.10
CA VAL A 136 -23.36 10.01 -0.85
C VAL A 136 -22.20 9.07 -1.18
N ALA A 137 -21.01 9.38 -0.66
CA ALA A 137 -19.83 8.53 -0.83
C ALA A 137 -20.06 7.13 -0.23
N LYS A 138 -19.69 6.11 -0.98
CA LYS A 138 -19.73 4.71 -0.60
C LYS A 138 -18.33 4.12 -0.52
N SER A 139 -18.15 3.20 0.39
CA SER A 139 -16.91 2.44 0.51
C SER A 139 -16.68 1.56 -0.74
N ILE A 140 -15.42 1.32 -1.05
CA ILE A 140 -15.01 0.41 -2.13
C ILE A 140 -14.55 -0.94 -1.60
N LEU A 141 -14.02 -0.99 -0.38
CA LEU A 141 -13.52 -2.20 0.29
C LEU A 141 -13.97 -2.22 1.75
N THR A 142 -14.26 -3.42 2.22
CA THR A 142 -14.64 -3.74 3.61
C THR A 142 -13.72 -4.83 4.15
N ASN A 143 -13.49 -4.82 5.46
CA ASN A 143 -12.71 -5.84 6.13
C ASN A 143 -13.63 -6.91 6.72
N ASP A 144 -14.10 -7.81 5.89
CA ASP A 144 -14.93 -8.96 6.27
C ASP A 144 -14.14 -10.27 6.36
N ALA A 145 -12.82 -10.20 6.39
CA ALA A 145 -11.94 -11.35 6.57
C ALA A 145 -12.26 -12.07 7.89
N LYS A 146 -12.26 -13.40 7.83
CA LYS A 146 -12.57 -14.20 9.02
C LYS A 146 -11.57 -13.94 10.15
N GLY A 147 -12.08 -13.48 11.28
CA GLY A 147 -11.28 -13.19 12.47
C GLY A 147 -10.75 -11.76 12.52
N SER A 148 -11.18 -10.91 11.59
CA SER A 148 -10.89 -9.48 11.61
C SER A 148 -11.62 -8.75 12.74
N ASP A 149 -11.19 -7.52 13.00
CA ASP A 149 -11.88 -6.56 13.87
C ASP A 149 -13.08 -5.87 13.16
N LEU A 150 -13.36 -6.25 11.91
CA LEU A 150 -14.39 -5.77 10.98
C LEU A 150 -14.12 -4.38 10.39
N GLY A 151 -13.53 -3.45 11.13
CA GLY A 151 -13.15 -2.13 10.62
C GLY A 151 -11.78 -2.18 9.91
N VAL A 152 -11.54 -1.17 9.08
CA VAL A 152 -10.21 -0.94 8.48
C VAL A 152 -9.89 0.54 8.45
N ARG A 153 -8.69 0.90 8.94
CA ARG A 153 -8.19 2.28 9.01
C ARG A 153 -6.87 2.42 8.27
N ASP A 154 -6.46 3.66 8.06
CA ASP A 154 -5.12 4.07 7.62
C ASP A 154 -4.62 3.31 6.38
N PRO A 155 -5.40 3.25 5.28
CA PRO A 155 -5.03 2.46 4.12
C PRO A 155 -3.82 3.03 3.40
N HIS A 156 -2.81 2.18 3.19
CA HIS A 156 -1.66 2.49 2.36
C HIS A 156 -1.76 1.79 1.01
N LEU A 157 -1.82 2.57 -0.06
CA LEU A 157 -1.76 2.07 -1.43
C LEU A 157 -0.32 2.08 -1.94
N ILE A 158 0.18 0.93 -2.34
CA ILE A 158 1.49 0.80 -2.99
C ILE A 158 1.38 0.12 -4.35
N ARG A 159 2.13 0.65 -5.33
CA ARG A 159 2.28 0.10 -6.68
C ARG A 159 3.53 -0.79 -6.73
N SER A 160 3.46 -1.90 -7.46
CA SER A 160 4.62 -2.76 -7.71
C SER A 160 5.72 -2.01 -8.46
N VAL A 161 6.97 -2.47 -8.34
CA VAL A 161 8.11 -1.88 -9.05
C VAL A 161 7.93 -1.92 -10.57
N ASP A 162 7.27 -2.94 -11.10
CA ASP A 162 6.94 -3.04 -12.53
C ASP A 162 5.67 -2.25 -12.91
N GLY A 163 4.91 -1.69 -11.93
CA GLY A 163 3.78 -0.81 -12.15
C GLY A 163 2.46 -1.50 -12.55
N ASP A 164 2.39 -2.82 -12.51
CA ASP A 164 1.25 -3.61 -13.00
C ASP A 164 0.57 -4.48 -11.93
N LYS A 165 0.89 -4.24 -10.67
CA LYS A 165 0.22 -4.82 -9.50
C LYS A 165 0.17 -3.78 -8.38
N TYR A 166 -0.87 -3.83 -7.57
CA TYR A 166 -1.12 -2.88 -6.49
C TYR A 166 -1.54 -3.63 -5.24
N TRP A 167 -1.17 -3.09 -4.08
CA TRP A 167 -1.66 -3.57 -2.78
C TRP A 167 -2.24 -2.41 -1.99
N ILE A 168 -3.28 -2.69 -1.22
CA ILE A 168 -3.72 -1.84 -0.12
C ILE A 168 -3.42 -2.59 1.17
N LEU A 169 -2.67 -1.93 2.05
CA LEU A 169 -2.43 -2.38 3.43
C LEU A 169 -3.30 -1.53 4.35
N GLY A 170 -3.92 -2.13 5.36
CA GLY A 170 -4.74 -1.39 6.31
C GLY A 170 -4.57 -1.88 7.74
N THR A 171 -4.89 -1.01 8.69
CA THR A 171 -5.02 -1.35 10.11
C THR A 171 -6.29 -2.15 10.33
N ASP A 172 -6.19 -3.34 10.88
CA ASP A 172 -7.35 -4.14 11.32
C ASP A 172 -7.88 -3.58 12.64
N LEU A 173 -8.79 -2.59 12.53
CA LEU A 173 -9.32 -1.86 13.69
C LEU A 173 -10.73 -1.34 13.42
N HIS A 174 -11.64 -1.63 14.35
CA HIS A 174 -12.96 -1.03 14.44
C HIS A 174 -13.09 -0.27 15.77
N ALA A 175 -12.98 1.05 15.72
CA ALA A 175 -13.02 1.93 16.88
C ALA A 175 -14.19 2.93 16.83
N GLU A 176 -14.68 3.25 15.64
CA GLU A 176 -15.69 4.30 15.41
C GLU A 176 -16.80 3.80 14.48
N GLY A 177 -17.91 4.52 14.47
CA GLY A 177 -19.08 4.21 13.65
C GLY A 177 -20.07 3.28 14.31
N GLY A 178 -21.05 2.81 13.53
CA GLY A 178 -22.09 1.88 13.99
C GLY A 178 -21.70 0.43 13.79
N GLY A 179 -22.42 -0.47 14.41
CA GLY A 179 -22.23 -1.90 14.24
C GLY A 179 -21.85 -2.62 15.54
N ALA A 180 -21.89 -3.94 15.50
CA ALA A 180 -21.47 -4.80 16.62
C ALA A 180 -20.05 -5.35 16.34
N GLY A 181 -19.22 -5.36 17.35
CA GLY A 181 -17.85 -5.88 17.27
C GLY A 181 -16.82 -4.77 17.43
N GLY A 182 -15.57 -5.14 17.24
CA GLY A 182 -14.44 -4.25 17.32
C GLY A 182 -13.77 -4.21 18.69
N SER A 183 -12.46 -3.98 18.65
CA SER A 183 -11.62 -3.88 19.86
C SER A 183 -11.58 -2.46 20.43
N GLY A 184 -12.16 -1.48 19.73
CA GLY A 184 -12.05 -0.07 20.09
C GLY A 184 -10.57 0.38 20.04
N TRP A 185 -10.24 1.45 20.75
CA TRP A 185 -8.89 2.01 20.82
C TRP A 185 -7.91 1.20 21.69
N ASN A 186 -8.03 -0.12 21.64
CA ASN A 186 -7.17 -1.00 22.43
C ASN A 186 -5.76 -1.07 21.81
N GLN A 187 -4.75 -0.67 22.57
CA GLN A 187 -3.35 -0.69 22.17
C GLN A 187 -2.54 -1.83 22.81
N LEU A 188 -3.19 -2.66 23.64
CA LEU A 188 -2.50 -3.70 24.42
C LEU A 188 -2.90 -5.12 24.01
N SER A 189 -4.05 -5.30 23.36
CA SER A 189 -4.56 -6.59 22.92
C SER A 189 -5.46 -6.49 21.68
N ALA A 190 -5.16 -5.56 20.79
CA ALA A 190 -5.79 -5.41 19.48
C ALA A 190 -5.23 -6.41 18.46
N SER A 191 -5.71 -6.34 17.23
CA SER A 191 -5.21 -7.15 16.13
C SER A 191 -3.71 -6.94 15.90
N LYS A 192 -3.01 -8.02 15.58
CA LYS A 192 -1.60 -8.03 15.19
C LYS A 192 -1.43 -8.29 13.69
N ASN A 193 -2.51 -8.17 12.96
CA ASN A 193 -2.54 -8.41 11.53
C ASN A 193 -2.62 -7.09 10.76
N LEU A 194 -2.12 -7.13 9.54
CA LEU A 194 -2.49 -6.21 8.47
C LEU A 194 -3.70 -6.76 7.73
N VAL A 195 -4.54 -5.88 7.20
CA VAL A 195 -5.52 -6.24 6.18
C VAL A 195 -4.89 -5.95 4.83
N VAL A 196 -4.91 -6.92 3.91
CA VAL A 196 -4.25 -6.79 2.60
C VAL A 196 -5.24 -7.11 1.49
N TRP A 197 -5.30 -6.23 0.49
CA TRP A 197 -5.96 -6.44 -0.80
C TRP A 197 -4.96 -6.30 -1.93
N GLU A 198 -5.24 -6.96 -3.04
CA GLU A 198 -4.43 -6.92 -4.26
C GLU A 198 -5.28 -6.57 -5.48
N SER A 199 -4.67 -5.88 -6.43
CA SER A 199 -5.28 -5.54 -7.72
C SER A 199 -4.23 -5.47 -8.81
N THR A 200 -4.65 -5.66 -10.06
CA THR A 200 -3.83 -5.40 -11.25
C THR A 200 -4.33 -4.19 -12.05
N ASP A 201 -5.39 -3.52 -11.56
CA ASP A 201 -6.04 -2.43 -12.31
C ASP A 201 -6.57 -1.26 -11.47
N LEU A 202 -6.39 -1.26 -10.14
CA LEU A 202 -6.91 -0.26 -9.18
C LEU A 202 -8.45 -0.23 -9.05
N VAL A 203 -9.17 -1.14 -9.71
CA VAL A 203 -10.63 -1.20 -9.74
C VAL A 203 -11.16 -2.50 -9.17
N ASN A 204 -10.60 -3.61 -9.62
CA ASN A 204 -10.95 -4.93 -9.17
C ASN A 204 -9.94 -5.37 -8.11
N TRP A 205 -10.42 -5.59 -6.91
CA TRP A 205 -9.62 -5.96 -5.75
C TRP A 205 -9.93 -7.39 -5.31
N SER A 206 -8.92 -8.07 -4.79
CA SER A 206 -9.09 -9.38 -4.15
C SER A 206 -10.00 -9.28 -2.91
N GLU A 207 -10.46 -10.44 -2.42
CA GLU A 207 -11.01 -10.52 -1.07
C GLU A 207 -9.95 -10.09 -0.03
N PRO A 208 -10.36 -9.50 1.11
CA PRO A 208 -9.45 -9.13 2.18
C PRO A 208 -8.80 -10.36 2.80
N ARG A 209 -7.50 -10.26 3.09
CA ARG A 209 -6.82 -11.27 3.89
C ARG A 209 -6.15 -10.63 5.10
N LEU A 210 -6.22 -11.31 6.24
CA LEU A 210 -5.47 -10.95 7.42
C LEU A 210 -4.08 -11.59 7.35
N VAL A 211 -3.06 -10.77 7.46
CA VAL A 211 -1.67 -11.23 7.45
C VAL A 211 -0.99 -10.82 8.75
N TYR A 212 -0.47 -11.80 9.48
CA TYR A 212 0.23 -11.55 10.73
C TYR A 212 1.57 -10.84 10.45
N ALA A 213 1.66 -9.60 10.92
CA ALA A 213 2.85 -8.77 10.78
C ALA A 213 3.43 -8.34 12.13
N GLY A 214 2.71 -8.58 13.22
CA GLY A 214 3.14 -8.25 14.58
C GLY A 214 4.19 -9.22 15.13
N PHE A 215 4.46 -9.07 16.41
CA PHE A 215 5.31 -9.93 17.20
C PHE A 215 4.55 -10.41 18.46
N ASP A 216 5.05 -11.42 19.17
CA ASP A 216 4.30 -12.08 20.23
C ASP A 216 3.76 -11.13 21.30
N THR A 217 4.55 -10.11 21.66
CA THR A 217 4.17 -9.09 22.65
C THR A 217 3.66 -7.78 22.04
N ALA A 218 3.37 -7.75 20.75
CA ALA A 218 2.70 -6.60 20.14
C ALA A 218 1.29 -6.44 20.72
N GLY A 219 0.92 -5.23 21.08
CA GLY A 219 -0.41 -4.89 21.55
C GLY A 219 -1.35 -4.42 20.44
N CYS A 220 -0.79 -4.00 19.32
CA CYS A 220 -1.48 -3.55 18.11
C CYS A 220 -0.52 -3.54 16.91
N VAL A 221 -1.07 -3.34 15.71
CA VAL A 221 -0.33 -3.05 14.47
C VAL A 221 -1.11 -1.95 13.75
N TRP A 222 -0.64 -0.70 13.84
CA TRP A 222 -1.39 0.47 13.39
C TRP A 222 -0.68 1.24 12.30
N ALA A 223 -1.47 1.81 11.37
CA ALA A 223 -1.05 2.66 10.27
C ALA A 223 0.14 2.07 9.49
N PRO A 224 -0.05 0.89 8.86
CA PRO A 224 1.01 0.25 8.09
C PRO A 224 1.24 1.00 6.79
N GLU A 225 2.51 1.21 6.45
CA GLU A 225 2.93 1.66 5.14
C GLU A 225 4.09 0.81 4.59
N ALA A 226 4.40 0.98 3.31
CA ALA A 226 5.48 0.28 2.66
C ALA A 226 6.17 1.12 1.61
N ILE A 227 7.47 0.87 1.41
CA ILE A 227 8.25 1.45 0.32
C ILE A 227 9.15 0.38 -0.29
N TYR A 228 9.28 0.38 -1.63
CA TYR A 228 10.17 -0.54 -2.32
C TYR A 228 11.63 -0.13 -2.14
N ASP A 229 12.47 -1.10 -1.79
CA ASP A 229 13.93 -0.95 -1.71
C ASP A 229 14.56 -1.59 -2.94
N ASP A 230 14.99 -0.75 -3.88
CA ASP A 230 15.63 -1.18 -5.13
C ASP A 230 17.02 -1.83 -4.91
N THR A 231 17.59 -1.67 -3.72
CA THR A 231 18.88 -2.27 -3.35
C THR A 231 18.74 -3.76 -3.01
N THR A 232 17.63 -4.12 -2.35
CA THR A 232 17.39 -5.49 -1.85
C THR A 232 16.33 -6.25 -2.65
N GLY A 233 15.56 -5.54 -3.49
CA GLY A 233 14.52 -6.14 -4.30
C GLY A 233 13.31 -6.63 -3.49
N ASP A 234 13.03 -5.96 -2.37
CA ASP A 234 11.90 -6.23 -1.50
C ASP A 234 11.24 -4.92 -1.01
N TYR A 235 10.17 -5.03 -0.24
CA TYR A 235 9.49 -3.90 0.36
C TYR A 235 9.86 -3.80 1.83
N VAL A 236 10.22 -2.59 2.26
CA VAL A 236 10.32 -2.20 3.67
C VAL A 236 8.92 -1.84 4.14
N VAL A 237 8.38 -2.59 5.09
CA VAL A 237 7.04 -2.39 5.67
C VAL A 237 7.21 -1.92 7.11
N TYR A 238 6.49 -0.86 7.49
CA TYR A 238 6.60 -0.26 8.81
C TYR A 238 5.23 0.12 9.35
N TRP A 239 5.10 0.07 10.66
CA TRP A 239 3.85 0.38 11.39
C TRP A 239 4.15 0.81 12.81
N SER A 240 3.13 1.31 13.51
CA SER A 240 3.23 1.64 14.93
C SER A 240 2.65 0.54 15.79
N ALA A 241 3.39 0.17 16.83
CA ALA A 241 2.96 -0.82 17.80
C ALA A 241 3.39 -0.46 19.22
N ARG A 242 2.59 -0.90 20.19
CA ARG A 242 2.95 -0.91 21.61
C ARG A 242 3.36 -2.32 22.00
N ASP A 243 4.48 -2.45 22.67
CA ASP A 243 4.88 -3.72 23.26
C ASP A 243 4.24 -3.86 24.64
N TYR A 244 3.23 -4.73 24.80
CA TYR A 244 2.54 -4.90 26.08
C TYR A 244 3.46 -5.47 27.19
N SER A 245 4.58 -6.11 26.84
CA SER A 245 5.56 -6.55 27.83
C SER A 245 6.21 -5.37 28.57
N LYS A 246 6.13 -4.17 27.99
CA LYS A 246 6.59 -2.91 28.56
C LYS A 246 5.50 -2.16 29.34
N ASN A 247 4.29 -2.71 29.45
CA ASN A 247 3.19 -2.07 30.15
C ASN A 247 3.55 -1.76 31.62
N GLY A 248 3.35 -0.49 32.03
CA GLY A 248 3.71 0.00 33.36
C GLY A 248 5.18 0.43 33.51
N THR A 249 5.96 0.42 32.45
CA THR A 249 7.34 0.94 32.41
C THR A 249 7.42 2.31 31.72
N SER A 250 8.54 3.00 31.78
CA SER A 250 8.81 4.21 31.01
C SER A 250 8.91 3.98 29.50
N GLU A 251 9.09 2.74 29.09
CA GLU A 251 9.19 2.32 27.69
C GLU A 251 7.83 1.90 27.08
N ASN A 252 6.72 2.13 27.78
CA ASN A 252 5.37 1.77 27.34
C ASN A 252 4.78 2.82 26.40
N ALA A 253 5.35 2.96 25.22
CA ALA A 253 4.88 3.87 24.19
C ALA A 253 4.68 3.15 22.84
N LEU A 254 3.94 3.77 21.93
CA LEU A 254 3.91 3.36 20.53
C LEU A 254 5.25 3.71 19.88
N ARG A 255 5.86 2.75 19.22
CA ARG A 255 7.12 2.87 18.48
C ARG A 255 6.89 2.47 17.05
N VAL A 256 7.73 2.96 16.13
CA VAL A 256 7.74 2.46 14.76
C VAL A 256 8.54 1.17 14.69
N TYR A 257 7.89 0.13 14.22
CA TYR A 257 8.49 -1.16 13.90
C TYR A 257 8.66 -1.29 12.40
N VAL A 258 9.58 -2.14 11.98
CA VAL A 258 9.90 -2.39 10.57
C VAL A 258 10.17 -3.86 10.32
N CYS A 259 9.74 -4.34 9.17
CA CYS A 259 10.08 -5.64 8.60
C CYS A 259 10.23 -5.53 7.09
N ARG A 260 10.51 -6.65 6.43
CA ARG A 260 10.64 -6.75 4.97
C ARG A 260 9.75 -7.83 4.42
N THR A 261 9.29 -7.65 3.18
CA THR A 261 8.45 -8.61 2.46
C THR A 261 8.71 -8.52 0.96
N ARG A 262 8.41 -9.59 0.25
CA ARG A 262 8.36 -9.62 -1.23
C ARG A 262 6.94 -9.82 -1.76
N ASP A 263 6.00 -10.23 -0.91
CA ASP A 263 4.66 -10.69 -1.31
C ASP A 263 3.51 -10.18 -0.42
N PHE A 264 3.79 -9.31 0.55
CA PHE A 264 2.83 -8.84 1.57
C PHE A 264 2.04 -9.96 2.26
N ASN A 265 2.66 -11.13 2.38
CA ASN A 265 2.15 -12.30 3.09
C ASN A 265 3.21 -12.94 4.00
N THR A 266 4.47 -12.94 3.55
CA THR A 266 5.61 -13.46 4.29
C THR A 266 6.48 -12.30 4.73
N PHE A 267 6.62 -12.10 6.04
CA PHE A 267 7.39 -10.99 6.61
C PHE A 267 8.63 -11.50 7.35
N SER A 268 9.70 -10.71 7.32
CA SER A 268 10.83 -10.90 8.24
C SER A 268 10.40 -10.58 9.67
N GLU A 269 11.18 -11.05 10.65
CA GLU A 269 10.96 -10.68 12.06
C GLU A 269 10.98 -9.14 12.23
N PRO A 270 9.92 -8.55 12.82
CA PRO A 270 9.86 -7.12 13.03
C PRO A 270 10.79 -6.67 14.15
N LYS A 271 11.31 -5.46 14.01
CA LYS A 271 12.16 -4.81 15.01
C LYS A 271 11.82 -3.34 15.15
N VAL A 272 12.20 -2.73 16.27
CA VAL A 272 12.06 -1.29 16.47
C VAL A 272 12.94 -0.56 15.45
N TRP A 273 12.40 0.46 14.81
CA TRP A 273 13.10 1.30 13.84
C TRP A 273 13.20 2.76 14.26
N LEU A 274 12.19 3.26 14.99
CA LEU A 274 12.17 4.60 15.55
C LEU A 274 11.53 4.59 16.93
N SER A 275 12.23 5.19 17.89
CA SER A 275 11.74 5.48 19.23
C SER A 275 12.19 6.89 19.67
N GLU A 276 11.45 7.52 20.57
CA GLU A 276 11.73 8.87 21.06
C GLU A 276 11.30 9.03 22.52
N ASP A 277 12.10 9.76 23.32
CA ASP A 277 11.71 10.16 24.66
C ASP A 277 10.95 11.49 24.66
N GLN A 278 10.02 11.61 25.59
CA GLN A 278 9.50 12.90 26.01
C GLN A 278 10.54 13.64 26.87
N ASP A 279 10.36 14.95 27.00
CA ASP A 279 11.18 15.79 27.92
C ASP A 279 11.03 15.36 29.39
N SER A 280 10.00 14.57 29.73
CA SER A 280 9.72 14.00 31.04
C SER A 280 10.54 12.74 31.39
N GLY A 281 11.30 12.19 30.44
CA GLY A 281 12.05 10.94 30.62
C GLY A 281 11.19 9.66 30.41
N THR A 282 9.96 9.80 29.93
CA THR A 282 9.14 8.71 29.41
C THR A 282 9.23 8.67 27.90
N GLU A 283 8.90 7.55 27.25
CA GLU A 283 8.85 7.50 25.79
C GLU A 283 7.64 8.25 25.23
N ALA A 284 7.84 8.90 24.10
CA ALA A 284 6.79 9.49 23.27
C ALA A 284 6.10 8.44 22.43
N ASN A 285 4.79 8.60 22.21
CA ASN A 285 4.10 7.78 21.21
C ASN A 285 4.44 8.27 19.81
N ILE A 286 4.92 7.38 18.96
CA ILE A 286 5.20 7.67 17.55
C ILE A 286 4.26 6.84 16.70
N ILE A 287 3.47 7.53 15.86
CA ILE A 287 2.46 6.94 14.98
C ILE A 287 2.54 7.51 13.57
N ASP A 288 1.81 6.90 12.65
CA ASP A 288 1.48 7.43 11.32
C ASP A 288 2.73 7.84 10.53
N THR A 289 3.62 6.89 10.38
CA THR A 289 4.88 7.11 9.66
C THR A 289 4.66 6.94 8.16
N THR A 290 5.08 7.94 7.37
CA THR A 290 5.14 7.88 5.90
C THR A 290 6.54 8.20 5.40
N ILE A 291 6.98 7.55 4.30
CA ILE A 291 8.32 7.72 3.73
C ILE A 291 8.22 8.04 2.26
N ILE A 292 8.97 9.04 1.83
CA ILE A 292 9.16 9.37 0.43
C ILE A 292 10.64 9.44 0.06
N LYS A 293 10.94 9.23 -1.22
CA LYS A 293 12.29 9.35 -1.80
C LYS A 293 12.37 10.61 -2.64
N ASP A 294 13.36 11.45 -2.37
CA ASP A 294 13.68 12.63 -3.17
C ASP A 294 15.19 12.81 -3.27
N ASN A 295 15.68 13.06 -4.50
CA ASN A 295 17.09 13.32 -4.77
C ASN A 295 18.06 12.32 -4.12
N GLY A 296 17.72 11.01 -4.16
CA GLY A 296 18.54 9.93 -3.61
C GLY A 296 18.54 9.84 -2.09
N LYS A 297 17.65 10.57 -1.41
CA LYS A 297 17.43 10.50 0.05
C LYS A 297 16.02 10.05 0.36
N PHE A 298 15.85 9.45 1.52
CA PHE A 298 14.56 9.07 2.08
C PHE A 298 14.22 10.04 3.21
N TYR A 299 12.99 10.54 3.19
CA TYR A 299 12.44 11.41 4.21
C TYR A 299 11.29 10.69 4.90
N ARG A 300 11.43 10.49 6.22
CA ARG A 300 10.45 9.81 7.06
C ARG A 300 9.74 10.84 7.92
N PHE A 301 8.44 10.99 7.70
CA PHE A 301 7.55 11.82 8.48
C PHE A 301 6.83 10.94 9.50
N SER A 302 6.71 11.39 10.72
CA SER A 302 5.96 10.67 11.77
C SER A 302 5.28 11.66 12.69
N THR A 303 4.25 11.21 13.38
CA THR A 303 3.62 11.94 14.47
C THR A 303 4.22 11.48 15.79
N SER A 304 4.88 12.38 16.52
CA SER A 304 5.44 12.13 17.85
C SER A 304 4.69 12.97 18.88
N ASP A 305 3.85 12.33 19.72
CA ASP A 305 2.95 13.01 20.66
C ASP A 305 2.29 14.25 20.04
N TRP A 306 1.55 14.04 18.94
CA TRP A 306 0.81 15.08 18.21
C TRP A 306 1.65 16.13 17.48
N ASN A 307 2.94 15.93 17.34
CA ASN A 307 3.83 16.84 16.61
C ASN A 307 4.47 16.13 15.43
N THR A 308 4.63 16.82 14.31
CA THR A 308 5.36 16.29 13.17
C THR A 308 6.85 16.24 13.46
N VAL A 309 7.45 15.08 13.25
CA VAL A 309 8.91 14.90 13.24
C VAL A 309 9.32 14.43 11.85
N ILE A 310 10.52 14.80 11.42
CA ILE A 310 11.05 14.41 10.11
C ILE A 310 12.46 13.87 10.30
N ASP A 311 12.72 12.70 9.76
CA ASP A 311 14.04 12.10 9.67
C ASP A 311 14.48 12.00 8.21
N VAL A 312 15.79 11.98 7.98
CA VAL A 312 16.39 11.84 6.65
C VAL A 312 17.48 10.78 6.66
N SER A 313 17.52 9.97 5.61
CA SER A 313 18.56 8.95 5.40
C SER A 313 18.94 8.83 3.92
N ALA A 314 20.14 8.34 3.66
CA ALA A 314 20.57 7.96 2.31
C ALA A 314 20.14 6.53 1.92
N THR A 315 19.72 5.72 2.87
CA THR A 315 19.36 4.30 2.67
C THR A 315 18.10 3.94 3.45
N LEU A 316 17.45 2.84 3.06
CA LEU A 316 16.37 2.21 3.82
C LEU A 316 16.89 1.10 4.74
N ASP A 317 18.07 1.31 5.35
CA ASP A 317 18.65 0.33 6.26
C ASP A 317 17.71 0.06 7.44
N THR A 318 17.18 -1.15 7.51
CA THR A 318 16.28 -1.59 8.58
C THR A 318 17.03 -2.01 9.84
N GLU A 319 18.35 -2.12 9.79
CA GLU A 319 19.22 -2.36 10.97
C GLU A 319 19.60 -1.05 11.68
N ASP A 320 19.43 0.09 11.02
CA ASP A 320 19.75 1.41 11.58
C ASP A 320 18.57 1.97 12.38
N VAL A 321 18.54 1.67 13.65
CA VAL A 321 17.51 2.18 14.57
C VAL A 321 17.82 3.62 14.94
N LEU A 322 16.88 4.54 14.71
CA LEU A 322 16.94 5.90 15.24
C LEU A 322 16.28 5.95 16.62
N ASP A 323 17.07 6.21 17.63
CA ASP A 323 16.64 6.41 19.01
C ASP A 323 16.91 7.86 19.44
N VAL A 324 15.83 8.60 19.75
CA VAL A 324 15.93 10.01 20.14
C VAL A 324 15.73 10.13 21.64
N ARG A 325 16.84 10.37 22.37
CA ARG A 325 16.85 10.50 23.83
C ARG A 325 17.21 11.93 24.24
N ASN A 326 16.47 12.51 25.17
CA ASN A 326 16.70 13.87 25.66
C ASN A 326 16.83 14.92 24.55
N GLY A 327 16.10 14.75 23.46
CA GLY A 327 16.16 15.61 22.26
C GLY A 327 17.42 15.43 21.40
N GLU A 328 18.31 14.52 21.75
CA GLU A 328 19.48 14.14 20.95
C GLU A 328 19.20 12.83 20.22
N ALA A 329 19.38 12.83 18.91
CA ALA A 329 19.21 11.65 18.08
C ALA A 329 20.50 10.83 18.06
N ALA A 330 20.39 9.55 18.36
CA ALA A 330 21.42 8.56 18.15
C ALA A 330 20.89 7.48 17.22
N SER A 331 21.64 7.16 16.17
CA SER A 331 21.39 6.00 15.34
C SER A 331 22.39 4.89 15.68
N THR A 332 22.12 3.69 15.20
CA THR A 332 23.07 2.57 15.28
C THR A 332 24.40 2.91 14.55
N PRO A 333 25.44 2.06 14.63
CA PRO A 333 26.73 2.35 14.02
C PRO A 333 26.71 2.63 12.51
N SER A 334 25.71 2.16 11.76
CA SER A 334 25.49 2.53 10.35
C SER A 334 25.15 4.01 10.18
N GLY A 335 24.48 4.62 11.14
CA GLY A 335 24.29 6.06 11.29
C GLY A 335 23.58 6.75 10.14
N SER A 336 22.74 6.04 9.38
CA SER A 336 22.13 6.57 8.17
C SER A 336 20.97 7.53 8.46
N TRP A 337 20.09 7.21 9.43
CA TRP A 337 18.96 8.05 9.80
C TRP A 337 19.38 9.20 10.71
N LYS A 338 18.94 10.42 10.38
CA LYS A 338 19.21 11.65 11.15
C LYS A 338 17.92 12.44 11.34
N ARG A 339 17.68 12.94 12.55
CA ARG A 339 16.56 13.81 12.85
C ARG A 339 16.76 15.18 12.19
N LEU A 340 15.89 15.51 11.22
CA LEU A 340 15.84 16.80 10.53
C LEU A 340 14.92 17.79 11.26
N VAL A 341 13.72 17.36 11.66
CA VAL A 341 12.78 18.18 12.42
C VAL A 341 12.48 17.48 13.74
N LYS A 342 12.87 18.13 14.84
CA LYS A 342 12.60 17.66 16.21
C LYS A 342 11.15 17.93 16.60
N ARG A 343 10.58 17.15 17.52
CA ARG A 343 9.24 17.35 18.08
C ARG A 343 9.01 18.80 18.54
N SER A 344 9.91 19.35 19.35
CA SER A 344 9.87 20.75 19.80
C SER A 344 10.06 21.78 18.68
N GLY A 345 10.48 21.35 17.48
CA GLY A 345 10.68 22.18 16.29
C GLY A 345 9.54 22.13 15.28
N SER A 346 8.50 21.32 15.51
CA SER A 346 7.38 21.11 14.57
C SER A 346 6.73 22.43 14.15
N LYS A 347 6.37 23.29 15.08
CA LYS A 347 5.82 24.62 14.79
C LYS A 347 6.79 25.51 13.99
N ALA A 348 8.05 25.52 14.36
CA ALA A 348 9.07 26.28 13.64
C ALA A 348 9.34 25.73 12.23
N ALA A 349 8.99 24.47 12.00
CA ALA A 349 8.99 23.82 10.67
C ALA A 349 7.74 24.18 9.83
N GLY A 350 6.73 24.79 10.42
CA GLY A 350 5.51 25.26 9.75
C GLY A 350 4.26 24.41 10.02
N PHE A 351 4.35 23.36 10.84
CA PHE A 351 3.21 22.52 11.22
C PHE A 351 2.49 23.10 12.45
N PRO A 352 1.22 22.73 12.71
CA PRO A 352 0.52 23.13 13.93
C PRO A 352 1.23 22.66 15.20
N ASP A 353 1.06 23.41 16.29
CA ASP A 353 1.42 22.93 17.63
C ASP A 353 0.36 21.96 18.10
N ASN A 354 0.74 20.71 18.33
CA ASN A 354 -0.12 19.62 18.80
C ASN A 354 -1.31 19.31 17.87
N GLY A 355 -1.65 18.07 17.75
CA GLY A 355 -2.88 17.61 17.12
C GLY A 355 -2.79 17.38 15.61
N ILE A 356 -1.61 17.24 15.02
CA ILE A 356 -1.48 16.79 13.65
C ILE A 356 -1.02 15.33 13.59
N GLU A 357 -1.76 14.51 12.85
CA GLU A 357 -1.49 13.10 12.64
C GLU A 357 -1.84 12.67 11.22
N GLY A 358 -1.61 11.41 10.85
CA GLY A 358 -2.05 10.84 9.60
C GLY A 358 -1.47 11.52 8.37
N LEU A 359 -0.17 11.82 8.39
CA LEU A 359 0.48 12.52 7.27
C LEU A 359 0.56 11.64 6.03
N THR A 360 0.20 12.23 4.88
CA THR A 360 0.53 11.71 3.55
C THR A 360 1.34 12.76 2.79
N VAL A 361 2.39 12.33 2.06
CA VAL A 361 3.33 13.25 1.41
C VAL A 361 3.48 12.89 -0.06
N TYR A 362 3.29 13.87 -0.94
CA TYR A 362 3.33 13.68 -2.40
C TYR A 362 3.77 14.96 -3.10
N GLN A 363 4.14 14.85 -4.38
CA GLN A 363 4.57 15.99 -5.18
C GLN A 363 3.41 16.57 -5.98
N LEU A 364 3.25 17.91 -5.93
CA LEU A 364 2.28 18.68 -6.72
C LEU A 364 2.74 18.87 -8.17
N PRO A 365 1.84 19.28 -9.09
CA PRO A 365 2.19 19.49 -10.49
C PRO A 365 3.25 20.58 -10.72
N ASP A 366 3.37 21.56 -9.81
CA ASP A 366 4.37 22.62 -9.84
C ASP A 366 5.75 22.20 -9.30
N GLY A 367 5.89 20.93 -8.90
CA GLY A 367 7.10 20.34 -8.37
C GLY A 367 7.29 20.49 -6.86
N LYS A 368 6.43 21.23 -6.16
CA LYS A 368 6.48 21.32 -4.70
C LYS A 368 6.05 20.01 -4.06
N TRP A 369 6.58 19.74 -2.89
CA TRP A 369 6.11 18.68 -2.02
C TRP A 369 4.97 19.18 -1.15
N CYS A 370 3.91 18.38 -1.05
CA CYS A 370 2.76 18.61 -0.18
C CYS A 370 2.71 17.54 0.89
N ALA A 371 2.68 17.95 2.14
CA ALA A 371 2.36 17.12 3.30
C ALA A 371 0.94 17.48 3.74
N MET A 372 0.01 16.52 3.74
CA MET A 372 -1.32 16.69 4.32
C MET A 372 -1.46 15.85 5.58
N GLY A 373 -2.08 16.42 6.61
CA GLY A 373 -2.33 15.73 7.87
C GLY A 373 -3.63 16.17 8.53
N ASP A 374 -4.18 15.33 9.40
CA ASP A 374 -5.40 15.58 10.16
C ASP A 374 -5.10 16.48 11.37
N HIS A 375 -5.73 17.64 11.41
CA HIS A 375 -5.74 18.59 12.51
C HIS A 375 -7.03 19.38 12.44
N ASP A 376 -8.09 18.93 13.14
CA ASP A 376 -9.46 19.43 12.98
C ASP A 376 -9.94 19.37 11.51
N GLY A 377 -9.67 18.25 10.83
CA GLY A 377 -9.78 18.03 9.40
C GLY A 377 -8.44 18.20 8.68
N TYR A 378 -8.32 17.60 7.50
CA TYR A 378 -7.05 17.59 6.77
C TYR A 378 -6.60 18.99 6.37
N GLN A 379 -5.33 19.25 6.59
CA GLN A 379 -4.65 20.51 6.25
C GLN A 379 -3.41 20.22 5.41
N ALA A 380 -3.10 21.12 4.48
CA ALA A 380 -1.99 20.98 3.54
C ALA A 380 -0.84 21.95 3.86
N PHE A 381 0.38 21.46 3.74
CA PHE A 381 1.63 22.18 3.96
C PHE A 381 2.58 21.89 2.81
N VAL A 382 3.18 22.91 2.23
CA VAL A 382 4.02 22.78 1.02
C VAL A 382 5.45 23.23 1.27
N THR A 383 6.39 22.63 0.54
CA THR A 383 7.79 23.02 0.48
C THR A 383 8.37 22.82 -0.92
N ASP A 384 9.32 23.64 -1.31
CA ASP A 384 10.12 23.45 -2.52
C ASP A 384 11.32 22.52 -2.27
N ASP A 385 11.69 22.30 -1.00
CA ASP A 385 12.87 21.53 -0.61
C ASP A 385 12.63 20.78 0.70
N LEU A 386 12.49 19.47 0.60
CA LEU A 386 12.33 18.59 1.75
C LEU A 386 13.52 18.64 2.73
N SER A 387 14.73 18.86 2.20
CA SER A 387 15.95 18.90 3.01
C SER A 387 16.00 20.11 3.96
N SER A 388 15.20 21.13 3.67
CA SER A 388 15.07 22.30 4.54
C SER A 388 14.32 22.00 5.84
N GLY A 389 13.48 20.97 5.86
CA GLY A 389 12.53 20.69 6.94
C GLY A 389 11.56 21.85 7.21
N LYS A 390 11.30 22.70 6.23
CA LYS A 390 10.43 23.89 6.35
C LYS A 390 9.26 23.80 5.40
N PHE A 391 8.08 24.01 5.94
CA PHE A 391 6.82 23.95 5.22
C PHE A 391 6.02 25.25 5.43
N THR A 392 5.15 25.54 4.47
CA THR A 392 4.23 26.67 4.56
C THR A 392 2.81 26.13 4.38
N LYS A 393 1.89 26.50 5.25
CA LYS A 393 0.49 26.12 5.14
C LYS A 393 -0.08 26.65 3.82
N THR A 394 -0.82 25.81 3.10
CA THR A 394 -1.58 26.17 1.90
C THR A 394 -3.04 25.77 2.04
N THR A 395 -3.89 26.23 1.13
CA THR A 395 -5.30 25.86 1.10
C THR A 395 -5.46 24.54 0.39
N ALA A 396 -6.22 23.62 1.01
CA ALA A 396 -6.79 22.46 0.35
C ALA A 396 -8.31 22.48 0.53
N ASP A 397 -9.04 22.11 -0.50
CA ASP A 397 -10.50 22.11 -0.52
C ASP A 397 -11.01 20.67 -0.56
N PHE A 398 -11.97 20.34 0.31
CA PHE A 398 -12.61 19.03 0.42
C PHE A 398 -14.10 19.17 0.11
N VAL A 399 -14.45 18.95 -1.16
CA VAL A 399 -15.77 19.32 -1.72
C VAL A 399 -16.89 18.44 -1.15
N ASP A 400 -16.61 17.17 -0.86
CA ASP A 400 -17.65 16.17 -0.55
C ASP A 400 -17.55 15.60 0.87
N GLY A 401 -17.10 16.40 1.82
CA GLY A 401 -17.05 15.99 3.21
C GLY A 401 -15.68 15.64 3.75
N LYS A 402 -15.62 14.79 4.77
CA LYS A 402 -14.39 14.50 5.48
C LYS A 402 -13.49 13.49 4.73
N PHE A 403 -12.22 13.76 4.74
CA PHE A 403 -11.17 12.80 4.39
C PHE A 403 -10.41 12.44 5.66
N ARG A 404 -9.98 11.22 5.76
CA ARG A 404 -9.25 10.68 6.91
C ARG A 404 -7.91 10.11 6.45
N HIS A 405 -7.09 9.64 7.38
CA HIS A 405 -5.77 9.09 7.13
C HIS A 405 -5.78 8.05 6.00
N GLY A 406 -4.75 8.06 5.17
CA GLY A 406 -4.55 7.19 4.04
C GLY A 406 -3.48 7.73 3.11
N THR A 407 -3.33 7.14 1.93
CA THR A 407 -2.23 7.44 1.02
C THR A 407 -2.70 8.12 -0.25
N VAL A 408 -2.04 9.20 -0.63
CA VAL A 408 -2.18 9.87 -1.93
C VAL A 408 -1.13 9.31 -2.89
N VAL A 409 -1.58 8.85 -4.05
CA VAL A 409 -0.70 8.45 -5.16
C VAL A 409 -1.02 9.26 -6.41
N ARG A 410 0.02 9.57 -7.17
CA ARG A 410 -0.15 10.17 -8.50
C ARG A 410 -0.44 9.08 -9.52
N LEU A 411 -1.40 9.32 -10.40
CA LEU A 411 -1.86 8.38 -11.42
C LEU A 411 -1.14 8.61 -12.74
N SER A 412 -0.98 7.56 -13.53
CA SER A 412 -0.76 7.70 -14.96
C SER A 412 -2.10 8.03 -15.66
N LYS A 413 -2.04 8.50 -16.90
CA LYS A 413 -3.27 8.81 -17.62
C LYS A 413 -4.16 7.59 -17.86
N ALA A 414 -3.56 6.44 -18.08
CA ALA A 414 -4.29 5.18 -18.24
C ALA A 414 -4.96 4.73 -16.92
N GLU A 415 -4.27 4.89 -15.78
CA GLU A 415 -4.85 4.61 -14.46
C GLU A 415 -6.00 5.57 -14.14
N GLU A 416 -5.81 6.87 -14.38
CA GLU A 416 -6.81 7.90 -14.13
C GLU A 416 -8.10 7.62 -14.89
N VAL A 417 -8.01 7.39 -16.21
CA VAL A 417 -9.17 7.09 -17.05
C VAL A 417 -9.91 5.87 -16.51
N ARG A 418 -9.19 4.78 -16.25
CA ARG A 418 -9.77 3.52 -15.75
C ARG A 418 -10.50 3.69 -14.41
N VAL A 419 -9.86 4.39 -13.46
CA VAL A 419 -10.43 4.64 -12.13
C VAL A 419 -11.66 5.53 -12.22
N LEU A 420 -11.59 6.63 -12.99
CA LEU A 420 -12.71 7.55 -13.13
C LEU A 420 -13.88 6.90 -13.86
N GLU A 421 -13.65 6.12 -14.93
CA GLU A 421 -14.71 5.40 -15.63
C GLU A 421 -15.41 4.39 -14.72
N ALA A 422 -14.63 3.60 -13.97
CA ALA A 422 -15.18 2.58 -13.08
C ALA A 422 -16.03 3.15 -11.94
N TYR A 423 -15.59 4.23 -11.32
CA TYR A 423 -16.26 4.78 -10.13
C TYR A 423 -17.29 5.87 -10.45
N LYS A 424 -17.18 6.57 -11.59
CA LYS A 424 -18.24 7.48 -12.06
C LYS A 424 -19.44 6.72 -12.63
N ALA A 425 -19.22 5.55 -13.27
CA ALA A 425 -20.32 4.73 -13.76
C ALA A 425 -21.23 4.21 -12.64
N ARG A 426 -20.69 3.99 -11.44
CA ARG A 426 -21.47 3.59 -10.25
C ARG A 426 -22.35 4.71 -9.70
N GLU A 427 -22.08 5.96 -10.00
CA GLU A 427 -22.97 7.09 -9.66
C GLU A 427 -24.26 7.08 -10.47
N SER A 428 -24.30 6.43 -11.62
CA SER A 428 -25.46 6.38 -12.53
C SER A 428 -26.40 5.22 -12.25
N GLU A 429 -26.01 4.22 -11.48
CA GLU A 429 -26.86 3.03 -11.19
C GLU A 429 -28.02 3.36 -10.23
N GLY A 430 -28.08 4.55 -9.65
CA GLY A 430 -29.17 5.05 -8.81
C GLY A 430 -30.16 6.00 -9.49
N LEU A 431 -30.00 6.26 -10.78
CA LEU A 431 -30.98 7.03 -11.54
C LEU A 431 -32.04 6.10 -12.08
N ASP A 432 -33.30 6.32 -11.64
CA ASP A 432 -34.50 5.65 -12.14
C ASP A 432 -34.37 5.28 -13.64
N GLU A 433 -34.82 4.06 -14.00
CA GLU A 433 -35.07 3.65 -15.37
C GLU A 433 -35.96 4.65 -16.12
N LYS A 434 -35.41 5.81 -16.45
CA LYS A 434 -35.95 6.56 -17.56
C LYS A 434 -35.55 5.80 -18.81
N GLU A 435 -36.57 5.42 -19.60
CA GLU A 435 -36.45 4.77 -20.90
C GLU A 435 -35.12 5.09 -21.56
N ALA A 436 -34.31 4.06 -21.75
CA ALA A 436 -33.00 4.19 -22.36
C ALA A 436 -33.19 4.90 -23.70
N SER A 437 -32.77 6.17 -23.76
CA SER A 437 -32.51 6.81 -25.04
C SER A 437 -31.51 5.93 -25.80
N ASP A 438 -31.63 5.82 -27.13
CA ASP A 438 -30.65 5.10 -27.95
C ASP A 438 -29.23 5.35 -27.45
N PRO A 439 -28.40 4.30 -27.25
CA PRO A 439 -27.07 4.47 -26.68
C PRO A 439 -26.26 5.47 -27.49
N VAL A 440 -25.62 6.41 -26.81
CA VAL A 440 -24.76 7.41 -27.43
C VAL A 440 -23.49 6.76 -28.00
N LEU A 441 -23.09 5.64 -27.40
CA LEU A 441 -21.94 4.85 -27.84
C LEU A 441 -22.34 3.36 -27.89
N GLU A 442 -22.24 2.76 -29.04
CA GLU A 442 -22.53 1.35 -29.25
C GLU A 442 -21.41 0.71 -30.07
N TYR A 443 -20.81 -0.35 -29.52
CA TYR A 443 -19.82 -1.13 -30.24
C TYR A 443 -20.46 -2.38 -30.82
N ASN A 444 -20.49 -2.48 -32.14
CA ASN A 444 -20.95 -3.66 -32.85
C ASN A 444 -19.77 -4.64 -33.05
N PHE A 445 -19.88 -5.80 -32.42
CA PHE A 445 -18.88 -6.87 -32.49
C PHE A 445 -19.17 -7.90 -33.64
N GLU A 446 -20.19 -7.70 -34.43
CA GLU A 446 -20.60 -8.62 -35.51
C GLU A 446 -19.69 -8.57 -36.75
N GLY A 447 -18.64 -7.80 -36.73
CA GLY A 447 -17.72 -7.65 -37.85
C GLY A 447 -16.68 -8.77 -37.92
N GLU A 448 -15.44 -8.39 -37.73
CA GLU A 448 -14.30 -9.30 -37.87
C GLU A 448 -13.91 -9.95 -36.52
N LYS A 449 -13.79 -11.28 -36.53
CA LYS A 449 -13.43 -12.10 -35.36
C LYS A 449 -12.08 -11.75 -34.71
N THR A 450 -11.27 -10.91 -35.35
CA THR A 450 -9.91 -10.52 -34.90
C THR A 450 -9.68 -9.02 -34.93
N ALA A 451 -10.77 -8.21 -35.02
CA ALA A 451 -10.63 -6.77 -35.07
C ALA A 451 -9.95 -6.23 -33.78
N GLN A 452 -8.89 -5.45 -33.94
CA GLN A 452 -8.28 -4.70 -32.86
C GLN A 452 -8.91 -3.30 -32.66
N THR A 453 -9.66 -2.85 -33.67
CA THR A 453 -10.42 -1.60 -33.62
C THR A 453 -11.91 -1.93 -33.66
N ILE A 454 -12.64 -1.35 -32.75
CA ILE A 454 -14.09 -1.51 -32.62
C ILE A 454 -14.73 -0.22 -33.13
N THR A 455 -15.68 -0.36 -34.06
CA THR A 455 -16.38 0.77 -34.64
C THR A 455 -17.62 1.13 -33.83
N ASP A 456 -17.75 2.38 -33.45
CA ASP A 456 -18.95 2.93 -32.83
C ASP A 456 -20.10 2.92 -33.86
N THR A 457 -21.20 2.25 -33.53
CA THR A 457 -22.42 2.18 -34.33
C THR A 457 -23.61 2.86 -33.66
N GLY A 458 -23.35 3.60 -32.54
CA GLY A 458 -24.39 4.29 -31.76
C GLY A 458 -25.15 5.31 -32.63
N LYS A 459 -26.47 5.32 -32.48
CA LYS A 459 -27.35 6.29 -33.14
C LYS A 459 -27.47 7.55 -32.29
N GLY A 460 -27.29 8.69 -32.91
CA GLY A 460 -27.40 10.00 -32.21
C GLY A 460 -26.06 10.68 -31.93
N ASN A 461 -24.95 10.04 -32.17
CA ASN A 461 -23.63 10.66 -32.13
C ASN A 461 -23.41 11.58 -33.33
N THR A 462 -22.96 12.79 -33.07
CA THR A 462 -22.44 13.69 -34.10
C THR A 462 -20.97 13.41 -34.43
N THR A 463 -20.30 12.62 -33.59
CA THR A 463 -18.90 12.21 -33.74
C THR A 463 -18.83 10.71 -33.57
N VAL A 464 -18.20 10.01 -34.53
CA VAL A 464 -17.97 8.55 -34.45
C VAL A 464 -16.78 8.31 -33.55
N TRP A 465 -16.98 7.52 -32.50
CA TRP A 465 -15.95 7.11 -31.56
C TRP A 465 -15.56 5.66 -31.83
N ASN A 466 -14.36 5.42 -32.29
CA ASN A 466 -13.84 4.08 -32.48
C ASN A 466 -13.01 3.65 -31.28
N GLY A 467 -13.32 2.49 -30.71
CA GLY A 467 -12.55 1.88 -29.64
C GLY A 467 -11.35 1.11 -30.19
N THR A 468 -10.31 1.00 -29.37
CA THR A 468 -9.15 0.14 -29.64
C THR A 468 -9.00 -0.84 -28.46
N LEU A 469 -8.79 -2.12 -28.76
CA LEU A 469 -8.51 -3.12 -27.75
C LEU A 469 -7.09 -2.93 -27.19
N PHE A 470 -6.97 -2.88 -25.88
CA PHE A 470 -5.70 -2.75 -25.19
C PHE A 470 -5.39 -4.00 -24.34
N GLY A 471 -4.09 -4.27 -24.16
CA GLY A 471 -3.62 -5.38 -23.34
C GLY A 471 -4.02 -6.73 -23.96
N ASN A 472 -4.50 -7.62 -23.11
CA ASN A 472 -4.95 -8.97 -23.52
C ASN A 472 -6.42 -9.02 -23.95
N ALA A 473 -7.10 -7.89 -24.04
CA ALA A 473 -8.47 -7.86 -24.54
C ALA A 473 -8.53 -8.33 -26.00
N LYS A 474 -9.49 -9.18 -26.29
CA LYS A 474 -9.73 -9.70 -27.65
C LYS A 474 -11.22 -9.83 -27.91
N VAL A 475 -11.61 -9.66 -29.16
CA VAL A 475 -12.96 -10.01 -29.58
C VAL A 475 -13.08 -11.55 -29.66
N VAL A 476 -13.98 -12.10 -28.85
CA VAL A 476 -14.31 -13.53 -28.90
C VAL A 476 -15.69 -13.65 -29.50
N TYR A 477 -15.80 -14.41 -30.60
CA TYR A 477 -17.09 -14.72 -31.24
C TYR A 477 -17.76 -15.87 -30.49
N ASP A 478 -18.94 -15.63 -29.94
CA ASP A 478 -19.76 -16.67 -29.33
C ASP A 478 -20.94 -17.01 -30.26
N GLU A 479 -20.92 -18.21 -30.82
CA GLU A 479 -21.99 -18.70 -31.73
C GLU A 479 -23.31 -19.02 -31.00
N THR A 480 -23.29 -19.02 -29.66
CA THR A 480 -24.47 -19.36 -28.84
C THR A 480 -25.33 -18.16 -28.47
N VAL A 481 -24.79 -16.94 -28.59
CA VAL A 481 -25.50 -15.69 -28.33
C VAL A 481 -26.04 -15.15 -29.66
N LYS A 482 -27.35 -15.21 -29.83
CA LYS A 482 -28.07 -14.62 -30.98
C LYS A 482 -28.66 -13.28 -30.60
#